data_5125b233fa8e92205252516c59feb49d
#
_entry.id   5125b233fa8e92205252516c59feb49d
#
_cell.length_a   1.000
_cell.length_b   1.000
_cell.length_c   1.000
_cell.angle_alpha   90.00
_cell.angle_beta   90.00
_cell.angle_gamma   90.00
#
_symmetry.space_group_name_H-M   'P 1'
#
loop_
_entity.id
_entity.type
_entity.pdbx_description
1 polymer ?
#
loop_
_entity_poly.entity_id
_entity_poly.type
_entity_poly.pdbx_seq_one_letter_code
_entity_poly.pdbx_strand_id
1 'polypeptide(L)'
;GLTAHSTAVFERALNLDWVETIMFPYNIVENQGDELIRKCQEKNVGFIAMKPLAGGAIENGTLALRYVCSNPAVTVVIPGMAEVSELEENIKACSDAAPLTEAELAEIEQIRHQLGTNFCRRCNYCAPCTVGISIPSAFLFAGYLERYNLADWAKDRYGSMAVKASACVGCGKCETRCPYHLPIREMLKKVAEEFGE
;
A
#
# COMPACT_ATOMS: atom_id res chain seq x y z
N GLY A 1 -9.38 12.91 13.46
CA GLY A 1 -8.71 12.47 12.24
C GLY A 1 -9.58 11.57 11.38
N LEU A 2 -9.25 11.45 10.11
CA LEU A 2 -9.96 10.62 9.14
C LEU A 2 -8.98 9.73 8.36
N THR A 3 -9.36 8.46 8.17
CA THR A 3 -8.57 7.47 7.41
C THR A 3 -9.41 6.91 6.27
N ALA A 4 -8.88 6.89 5.06
CA ALA A 4 -9.51 6.29 3.89
C ALA A 4 -8.47 5.92 2.82
N HIS A 5 -8.94 5.30 1.72
CA HIS A 5 -8.11 4.96 0.55
C HIS A 5 -8.65 5.65 -0.73
N SER A 6 -9.53 6.63 -0.59
CA SER A 6 -10.10 7.39 -1.69
C SER A 6 -9.85 8.88 -1.50
N THR A 7 -9.22 9.53 -2.46
CA THR A 7 -8.97 10.97 -2.45
C THR A 7 -10.26 11.77 -2.41
N ALA A 8 -11.33 11.32 -3.09
CA ALA A 8 -12.62 11.98 -3.11
C ALA A 8 -13.26 12.10 -1.71
N VAL A 9 -13.00 11.15 -0.80
CA VAL A 9 -13.44 11.24 0.61
C VAL A 9 -12.75 12.40 1.30
N PHE A 10 -11.46 12.58 1.06
CA PHE A 10 -10.67 13.63 1.71
C PHE A 10 -10.93 15.02 1.14
N GLU A 11 -11.24 15.14 -0.14
CA GLU A 11 -11.66 16.42 -0.71
C GLU A 11 -12.92 16.98 -0.02
N ARG A 12 -13.84 16.08 0.35
CA ARG A 12 -14.99 16.46 1.16
C ARG A 12 -14.61 16.75 2.61
N ALA A 13 -13.74 15.93 3.21
CA ALA A 13 -13.28 16.07 4.58
C ALA A 13 -12.54 17.39 4.85
N LEU A 14 -11.75 17.85 3.90
CA LEU A 14 -11.01 19.13 4.01
C LEU A 14 -11.92 20.37 4.04
N ASN A 15 -13.22 20.22 3.82
CA ASN A 15 -14.22 21.28 3.98
C ASN A 15 -14.95 21.21 5.33
N LEU A 16 -14.52 20.34 6.25
CA LEU A 16 -15.11 20.16 7.57
C LEU A 16 -14.17 20.71 8.64
N ASP A 17 -14.63 21.68 9.40
CA ASP A 17 -13.82 22.42 10.37
C ASP A 17 -13.25 21.57 11.52
N TRP A 18 -13.84 20.41 11.77
CA TRP A 18 -13.44 19.48 12.83
C TRP A 18 -12.40 18.43 12.39
N VAL A 19 -12.00 18.41 11.12
CA VAL A 19 -10.97 17.50 10.61
C VAL A 19 -9.61 18.15 10.78
N GLU A 20 -8.80 17.61 11.69
CA GLU A 20 -7.47 18.11 12.03
C GLU A 20 -6.35 17.27 11.43
N THR A 21 -6.62 15.98 11.15
CA THR A 21 -5.65 15.06 10.54
C THR A 21 -6.29 14.16 9.51
N ILE A 22 -5.51 13.84 8.47
CA ILE A 22 -5.87 12.89 7.41
C ILE A 22 -4.79 11.81 7.33
N MET A 23 -5.20 10.55 7.27
CA MET A 23 -4.31 9.41 7.05
C MET A 23 -4.60 8.77 5.69
N PHE A 24 -3.58 8.74 4.83
CA PHE A 24 -3.70 8.22 3.46
C PHE A 24 -2.43 7.47 3.06
N PRO A 25 -2.50 6.46 2.15
CA PRO A 25 -1.31 5.81 1.61
C PRO A 25 -0.42 6.80 0.86
N TYR A 26 0.86 6.84 1.22
CA TYR A 26 1.85 7.64 0.52
C TYR A 26 3.22 6.96 0.57
N ASN A 27 3.78 6.69 -0.59
CA ASN A 27 5.08 6.02 -0.76
C ASN A 27 5.59 6.23 -2.19
N ILE A 28 6.74 5.66 -2.52
CA ILE A 28 7.42 5.79 -3.81
C ILE A 28 6.49 5.49 -5.00
N VAL A 29 5.61 4.48 -4.89
CA VAL A 29 4.72 4.04 -6.00
C VAL A 29 3.28 4.53 -5.86
N GLU A 30 2.93 5.14 -4.74
CA GLU A 30 1.59 5.71 -4.48
C GLU A 30 1.71 7.21 -4.21
N ASN A 31 1.79 7.99 -5.29
CA ASN A 31 1.93 9.45 -5.25
C ASN A 31 0.62 10.20 -5.55
N GLN A 32 -0.52 9.48 -5.70
CA GLN A 32 -1.82 10.14 -5.88
C GLN A 32 -2.23 11.02 -4.69
N GLY A 33 -1.51 10.94 -3.58
CA GLY A 33 -1.66 11.80 -2.40
C GLY A 33 -0.99 13.17 -2.50
N ASP A 34 -0.13 13.42 -3.49
CA ASP A 34 0.66 14.66 -3.55
C ASP A 34 -0.21 15.92 -3.49
N GLU A 35 -1.27 15.98 -4.29
CA GLU A 35 -2.20 17.10 -4.27
C GLU A 35 -2.99 17.19 -2.95
N LEU A 36 -3.33 16.05 -2.35
CA LEU A 36 -3.99 16.01 -1.05
C LEU A 36 -3.06 16.54 0.06
N ILE A 37 -1.78 16.15 0.03
CA ILE A 37 -0.75 16.62 0.99
C ILE A 37 -0.62 18.14 0.90
N ARG A 38 -0.54 18.69 -0.31
CA ARG A 38 -0.48 20.14 -0.54
C ARG A 38 -1.72 20.84 0.05
N LYS A 39 -2.92 20.35 -0.21
CA LYS A 39 -4.18 20.89 0.35
C LYS A 39 -4.23 20.80 1.88
N CYS A 40 -3.71 19.71 2.46
CA CYS A 40 -3.60 19.58 3.92
C CYS A 40 -2.71 20.67 4.50
N GLN A 41 -1.55 20.91 3.91
CA GLN A 41 -0.62 21.96 4.33
C GLN A 41 -1.27 23.34 4.27
N GLU A 42 -1.96 23.69 3.18
CA GLU A 42 -2.64 24.96 2.99
C GLU A 42 -3.74 25.19 4.04
N LYS A 43 -4.40 24.14 4.48
CA LYS A 43 -5.50 24.18 5.45
C LYS A 43 -5.05 23.92 6.90
N ASN A 44 -3.75 23.79 7.14
CA ASN A 44 -3.18 23.42 8.44
C ASN A 44 -3.77 22.12 9.01
N VAL A 45 -4.01 21.13 8.13
CA VAL A 45 -4.45 19.77 8.47
C VAL A 45 -3.24 18.84 8.44
N GLY A 46 -2.99 18.09 9.52
CA GLY A 46 -1.88 17.15 9.60
C GLY A 46 -2.05 15.99 8.62
N PHE A 47 -0.99 15.66 7.85
CA PHE A 47 -0.99 14.50 6.97
C PHE A 47 -0.20 13.33 7.57
N ILE A 48 -0.85 12.19 7.72
CA ILE A 48 -0.25 10.95 8.22
C ILE A 48 -0.06 10.00 7.04
N ALA A 49 1.20 9.74 6.67
CA ALA A 49 1.55 8.82 5.61
C ALA A 49 1.48 7.38 6.10
N MET A 50 0.49 6.61 5.66
CA MET A 50 0.42 5.17 5.92
C MET A 50 1.00 4.37 4.76
N LYS A 51 1.42 3.13 5.06
CA LYS A 51 1.99 2.18 4.09
C LYS A 51 3.22 2.71 3.34
N PRO A 52 4.19 3.33 4.03
CA PRO A 52 5.36 3.91 3.36
C PRO A 52 6.18 2.89 2.56
N LEU A 53 6.11 1.59 2.92
CA LEU A 53 6.74 0.50 2.20
C LEU A 53 5.79 -0.23 1.22
N ALA A 54 4.69 0.40 0.81
CA ALA A 54 3.68 -0.19 -0.09
C ALA A 54 3.18 -1.58 0.36
N GLY A 55 3.05 -1.79 1.68
CA GLY A 55 2.65 -3.09 2.24
C GLY A 55 3.73 -4.15 2.15
N GLY A 56 5.00 -3.77 2.08
CA GLY A 56 6.16 -4.64 1.96
C GLY A 56 6.58 -4.92 0.51
N ALA A 57 6.00 -4.22 -0.47
CA ALA A 57 6.42 -4.34 -1.87
C ALA A 57 7.72 -3.59 -2.15
N ILE A 58 8.06 -2.56 -1.37
CA ILE A 58 9.32 -1.83 -1.47
C ILE A 58 10.30 -2.46 -0.49
N GLU A 59 11.37 -3.07 -1.00
CA GLU A 59 12.38 -3.78 -0.20
C GLU A 59 13.35 -2.81 0.49
N ASN A 60 13.76 -1.73 -0.19
CA ASN A 60 14.62 -0.70 0.38
C ASN A 60 13.84 0.22 1.32
N GLY A 61 13.68 -0.20 2.58
CA GLY A 61 12.93 0.53 3.61
C GLY A 61 13.52 1.90 3.94
N THR A 62 14.85 2.00 3.99
CA THR A 62 15.55 3.27 4.23
C THR A 62 15.22 4.30 3.16
N LEU A 63 15.32 3.93 1.88
CA LEU A 63 14.99 4.82 0.77
C LEU A 63 13.50 5.19 0.78
N ALA A 64 12.62 4.21 1.05
CA ALA A 64 11.18 4.46 1.12
C ALA A 64 10.83 5.52 2.18
N LEU A 65 11.45 5.44 3.37
CA LEU A 65 11.22 6.41 4.43
C LEU A 65 11.87 7.76 4.14
N ARG A 66 13.09 7.79 3.61
CA ARG A 66 13.72 9.03 3.16
C ARG A 66 12.85 9.76 2.13
N TYR A 67 12.28 9.03 1.16
CA TYR A 67 11.34 9.60 0.19
C TYR A 67 10.13 10.25 0.86
N VAL A 68 9.45 9.54 1.77
CA VAL A 68 8.26 10.06 2.45
C VAL A 68 8.60 11.23 3.36
N CYS A 69 9.70 11.13 4.14
CA CYS A 69 10.14 12.17 5.07
C CYS A 69 10.76 13.39 4.38
N SER A 70 11.18 13.28 3.12
CA SER A 70 11.65 14.42 2.34
C SER A 70 10.54 15.41 1.95
N ASN A 71 9.27 15.00 2.05
CA ASN A 71 8.14 15.90 1.83
C ASN A 71 7.80 16.64 3.14
N PRO A 72 8.10 17.94 3.25
CA PRO A 72 7.93 18.70 4.50
C PRO A 72 6.46 18.86 4.94
N ALA A 73 5.51 18.57 4.07
CA ALA A 73 4.08 18.61 4.37
C ALA A 73 3.55 17.29 4.93
N VAL A 74 4.36 16.23 4.97
CA VAL A 74 4.04 15.01 5.71
C VAL A 74 4.35 15.22 7.19
N THR A 75 3.31 15.16 8.02
CA THR A 75 3.43 15.41 9.46
C THR A 75 3.93 14.18 10.22
N VAL A 76 3.45 13.00 9.84
CA VAL A 76 3.80 11.73 10.49
C VAL A 76 3.89 10.63 9.43
N VAL A 77 4.85 9.72 9.59
CA VAL A 77 4.94 8.47 8.83
C VAL A 77 4.78 7.28 9.77
N ILE A 78 4.00 6.26 9.35
CA ILE A 78 3.72 5.08 10.17
C ILE A 78 4.17 3.79 9.48
N PRO A 79 5.48 3.46 9.49
CA PRO A 79 5.98 2.17 9.02
C PRO A 79 5.56 1.04 9.96
N GLY A 80 5.31 -0.16 9.41
CA GLY A 80 5.21 -1.38 10.22
C GLY A 80 6.61 -1.83 10.63
N MET A 81 6.79 -2.26 11.88
CA MET A 81 8.05 -2.73 12.44
C MET A 81 7.82 -3.99 13.26
N ALA A 82 8.71 -4.98 13.16
CA ALA A 82 8.69 -6.21 13.94
C ALA A 82 9.89 -6.30 14.92
N GLU A 83 11.03 -5.66 14.56
CA GLU A 83 12.28 -5.72 15.31
C GLU A 83 12.74 -4.34 15.75
N VAL A 84 13.52 -4.28 16.84
CA VAL A 84 14.08 -3.02 17.35
C VAL A 84 15.07 -2.39 16.37
N SER A 85 15.83 -3.21 15.64
CA SER A 85 16.74 -2.73 14.60
C SER A 85 16.02 -1.94 13.50
N GLU A 86 14.82 -2.36 13.11
CA GLU A 86 14.00 -1.64 12.13
C GLU A 86 13.57 -0.26 12.64
N LEU A 87 13.30 -0.15 13.96
CA LEU A 87 13.01 1.15 14.58
C LEU A 87 14.22 2.09 14.51
N GLU A 88 15.42 1.58 14.82
CA GLU A 88 16.66 2.36 14.77
C GLU A 88 16.98 2.83 13.34
N GLU A 89 16.83 1.95 12.36
CA GLU A 89 17.00 2.28 10.93
C GLU A 89 15.96 3.32 10.47
N ASN A 90 14.71 3.16 10.86
CA ASN A 90 13.63 4.09 10.51
C ASN A 90 13.86 5.49 11.11
N ILE A 91 14.28 5.56 12.38
CA ILE A 91 14.65 6.84 13.02
C ILE A 91 15.78 7.50 12.25
N LYS A 92 16.83 6.75 11.90
CA LYS A 92 17.98 7.27 11.15
C LYS A 92 17.54 7.80 9.77
N ALA A 93 16.72 7.03 9.03
CA ALA A 93 16.24 7.41 7.71
C ALA A 93 15.38 8.70 7.75
N CYS A 94 14.47 8.82 8.73
CA CYS A 94 13.59 9.99 8.84
C CYS A 94 14.28 11.21 9.48
N SER A 95 15.40 11.03 10.18
CA SER A 95 16.18 12.12 10.76
C SER A 95 17.19 12.72 9.78
N ASP A 96 17.41 12.05 8.64
CA ASP A 96 18.30 12.55 7.60
C ASP A 96 17.61 13.65 6.78
N ALA A 97 17.96 14.90 7.08
CA ALA A 97 17.43 16.09 6.41
C ALA A 97 18.12 16.39 5.06
N ALA A 98 19.12 15.59 4.65
CA ALA A 98 19.79 15.78 3.38
C ALA A 98 18.82 15.53 2.20
N PRO A 99 18.88 16.32 1.13
CA PRO A 99 18.11 16.04 -0.09
C PRO A 99 18.39 14.63 -0.62
N LEU A 100 17.41 14.06 -1.31
CA LEU A 100 17.64 12.79 -2.02
C LEU A 100 18.73 12.99 -3.08
N THR A 101 19.67 12.07 -3.11
CA THR A 101 20.76 12.06 -4.08
C THR A 101 20.28 11.65 -5.47
N GLU A 102 21.06 11.95 -6.52
CA GLU A 102 20.74 11.48 -7.89
C GLU A 102 20.63 9.96 -7.97
N ALA A 103 21.46 9.22 -7.23
CA ALA A 103 21.40 7.76 -7.17
C ALA A 103 20.10 7.26 -6.52
N GLU A 104 19.66 7.89 -5.43
CA GLU A 104 18.39 7.58 -4.76
C GLU A 104 17.19 7.90 -5.67
N LEU A 105 17.23 9.02 -6.38
CA LEU A 105 16.20 9.38 -7.34
C LEU A 105 16.13 8.38 -8.50
N ALA A 106 17.28 7.92 -9.01
CA ALA A 106 17.32 6.89 -10.05
C ALA A 106 16.75 5.55 -9.55
N GLU A 107 17.08 5.14 -8.32
CA GLU A 107 16.52 3.93 -7.69
C GLU A 107 14.99 4.05 -7.50
N ILE A 108 14.49 5.20 -7.07
CA ILE A 108 13.05 5.49 -6.96
C ILE A 108 12.35 5.25 -8.30
N GLU A 109 12.91 5.76 -9.41
CA GLU A 109 12.31 5.55 -10.73
C GLU A 109 12.36 4.08 -11.17
N GLN A 110 13.41 3.34 -10.81
CA GLN A 110 13.48 1.89 -11.05
C GLN A 110 12.37 1.14 -10.26
N ILE A 111 12.20 1.46 -8.98
CA ILE A 111 11.14 0.88 -8.14
C ILE A 111 9.76 1.17 -8.74
N ARG A 112 9.50 2.40 -9.17
CA ARG A 112 8.25 2.79 -9.85
C ARG A 112 8.00 1.98 -11.11
N HIS A 113 9.04 1.79 -11.91
CA HIS A 113 8.94 1.03 -13.15
C HIS A 113 8.68 -0.46 -12.88
N GLN A 114 9.37 -1.05 -11.90
CA GLN A 114 9.28 -2.48 -11.58
C GLN A 114 7.95 -2.85 -10.91
N LEU A 115 7.55 -2.09 -9.90
CA LEU A 115 6.33 -2.39 -9.13
C LEU A 115 5.07 -1.91 -9.84
N GLY A 116 5.16 -0.86 -10.64
CA GLY A 116 4.00 -0.24 -11.25
C GLY A 116 2.93 0.11 -10.20
N THR A 117 1.68 0.09 -10.64
CA THR A 117 0.53 0.38 -9.76
C THR A 117 -0.33 -0.85 -9.47
N ASN A 118 -0.01 -2.01 -10.06
CA ASN A 118 -0.83 -3.22 -10.09
C ASN A 118 -0.58 -4.16 -8.89
N PHE A 119 -0.58 -3.64 -7.68
CA PHE A 119 -0.51 -4.48 -6.47
C PHE A 119 -1.64 -4.16 -5.48
N CYS A 120 -2.06 -5.15 -4.70
CA CYS A 120 -3.15 -5.01 -3.74
C CYS A 120 -2.70 -4.28 -2.46
N ARG A 121 -3.37 -3.16 -2.12
CA ARG A 121 -3.13 -2.38 -0.88
C ARG A 121 -3.88 -2.91 0.33
N ARG A 122 -4.57 -4.04 0.21
CA ARG A 122 -5.31 -4.72 1.29
C ARG A 122 -6.35 -3.85 2.01
N CYS A 123 -6.94 -2.90 1.30
CA CYS A 123 -7.96 -1.98 1.84
C CYS A 123 -9.36 -2.64 2.02
N ASN A 124 -9.58 -3.81 1.43
CA ASN A 124 -10.81 -4.61 1.48
C ASN A 124 -12.07 -3.96 0.84
N TYR A 125 -11.93 -2.92 0.03
CA TYR A 125 -13.09 -2.28 -0.65
C TYR A 125 -13.73 -3.20 -1.71
N CYS A 126 -12.98 -4.19 -2.21
CA CYS A 126 -13.49 -5.22 -3.12
C CYS A 126 -14.51 -6.17 -2.48
N ALA A 127 -14.59 -6.22 -1.14
CA ALA A 127 -15.54 -7.07 -0.43
C ALA A 127 -16.98 -6.49 -0.44
N PRO A 128 -18.01 -7.37 -0.27
CA PRO A 128 -17.93 -8.83 -0.29
C PRO A 128 -17.75 -9.40 -1.71
N CYS A 129 -16.96 -10.48 -1.83
CA CYS A 129 -16.90 -11.24 -3.07
C CYS A 129 -18.19 -12.05 -3.28
N THR A 130 -18.68 -12.15 -4.52
CA THR A 130 -19.94 -12.87 -4.85
C THR A 130 -19.88 -14.34 -4.45
N VAL A 131 -18.71 -14.96 -4.54
CA VAL A 131 -18.48 -16.38 -4.18
C VAL A 131 -17.73 -16.56 -2.87
N GLY A 132 -17.48 -15.49 -2.12
CA GLY A 132 -16.88 -15.54 -0.79
C GLY A 132 -15.35 -15.60 -0.74
N ILE A 133 -14.64 -15.31 -1.83
CA ILE A 133 -13.17 -15.23 -1.82
C ILE A 133 -12.73 -14.06 -0.93
N SER A 134 -11.82 -14.30 0.02
CA SER A 134 -11.09 -13.24 0.72
C SER A 134 -9.97 -12.73 -0.19
N ILE A 135 -10.31 -11.83 -1.11
CA ILE A 135 -9.40 -11.32 -2.15
C ILE A 135 -8.12 -10.73 -1.58
N PRO A 136 -8.15 -9.85 -0.54
CA PRO A 136 -6.92 -9.31 0.05
C PRO A 136 -6.04 -10.38 0.70
N SER A 137 -6.63 -11.43 1.27
CA SER A 137 -5.88 -12.54 1.86
C SER A 137 -5.20 -13.39 0.78
N ALA A 138 -5.89 -13.69 -0.32
CA ALA A 138 -5.30 -14.41 -1.44
C ALA A 138 -4.05 -13.69 -1.98
N PHE A 139 -4.15 -12.38 -2.21
CA PHE A 139 -3.01 -11.56 -2.66
C PHE A 139 -1.90 -11.41 -1.62
N LEU A 140 -2.26 -11.40 -0.32
CA LEU A 140 -1.28 -11.39 0.76
C LEU A 140 -0.43 -12.66 0.74
N PHE A 141 -1.08 -13.82 0.63
CA PHE A 141 -0.38 -15.10 0.65
C PHE A 141 0.45 -15.32 -0.62
N ALA A 142 -0.03 -14.90 -1.78
CA ALA A 142 0.80 -14.86 -3.00
C ALA A 142 2.05 -13.97 -2.80
N GLY A 143 1.90 -12.80 -2.19
CA GLY A 143 3.03 -11.95 -1.85
C GLY A 143 4.06 -12.62 -0.93
N TYR A 144 3.63 -13.41 0.05
CA TYR A 144 4.55 -14.19 0.89
C TYR A 144 5.27 -15.29 0.12
N LEU A 145 4.60 -15.91 -0.86
CA LEU A 145 5.22 -16.90 -1.75
C LEU A 145 6.28 -16.26 -2.64
N GLU A 146 5.96 -15.11 -3.26
CA GLU A 146 6.81 -14.49 -4.27
C GLU A 146 7.98 -13.67 -3.69
N ARG A 147 7.74 -12.91 -2.60
CA ARG A 147 8.66 -11.84 -2.16
C ARG A 147 9.40 -12.12 -0.86
N TYR A 148 8.84 -12.96 0.04
CA TYR A 148 9.40 -13.13 1.38
C TYR A 148 10.05 -14.47 1.62
N ASN A 149 10.19 -15.30 0.59
CA ASN A 149 10.73 -16.67 0.68
C ASN A 149 10.06 -17.53 1.78
N LEU A 150 8.76 -17.29 2.03
CA LEU A 150 7.95 -17.97 3.02
C LEU A 150 6.97 -18.97 2.37
N ALA A 151 7.49 -19.76 1.41
CA ALA A 151 6.67 -20.62 0.56
C ALA A 151 5.80 -21.61 1.34
N ASP A 152 6.35 -22.29 2.33
CA ASP A 152 5.61 -23.29 3.11
C ASP A 152 4.51 -22.63 3.95
N TRP A 153 4.83 -21.53 4.60
CA TRP A 153 3.88 -20.74 5.37
C TRP A 153 2.77 -20.15 4.48
N ALA A 154 3.12 -19.62 3.31
CA ALA A 154 2.17 -19.09 2.36
C ALA A 154 1.20 -20.17 1.86
N LYS A 155 1.71 -21.37 1.53
CA LYS A 155 0.92 -22.53 1.10
C LYS A 155 -0.03 -23.02 2.20
N ASP A 156 0.44 -23.11 3.44
CA ASP A 156 -0.39 -23.49 4.59
C ASP A 156 -1.54 -22.50 4.78
N ARG A 157 -1.25 -21.22 4.80
CA ARG A 157 -2.23 -20.16 4.98
C ARG A 157 -3.22 -20.04 3.82
N TYR A 158 -2.72 -20.12 2.59
CA TYR A 158 -3.59 -20.17 1.42
C TYR A 158 -4.45 -21.43 1.45
N GLY A 159 -3.85 -22.58 1.81
CA GLY A 159 -4.52 -23.85 2.01
C GLY A 159 -5.68 -23.81 3.00
N SER A 160 -5.59 -22.99 4.05
CA SER A 160 -6.62 -22.81 5.07
C SER A 160 -7.77 -21.86 4.66
N MET A 161 -7.70 -21.17 3.52
CA MET A 161 -8.78 -20.31 3.04
C MET A 161 -10.03 -21.13 2.72
N ALA A 162 -11.20 -20.70 3.19
CA ALA A 162 -12.47 -21.36 2.93
C ALA A 162 -12.84 -21.38 1.44
N VAL A 163 -12.51 -20.32 0.70
CA VAL A 163 -12.76 -20.21 -0.74
C VAL A 163 -11.48 -19.75 -1.43
N LYS A 164 -10.99 -20.54 -2.37
CA LYS A 164 -9.75 -20.34 -3.11
C LYS A 164 -9.90 -19.34 -4.25
N ALA A 165 -8.76 -18.87 -4.79
CA ALA A 165 -8.73 -17.96 -5.92
C ALA A 165 -9.35 -18.56 -7.19
N SER A 166 -9.17 -19.86 -7.40
CA SER A 166 -9.74 -20.63 -8.52
C SER A 166 -11.29 -20.62 -8.57
N ALA A 167 -11.97 -20.37 -7.45
CA ALA A 167 -13.42 -20.26 -7.40
C ALA A 167 -13.97 -18.95 -8.04
N CYS A 168 -13.11 -18.10 -8.59
CA CYS A 168 -13.51 -16.83 -9.18
C CYS A 168 -14.41 -17.05 -10.42
N VAL A 169 -15.64 -16.57 -10.37
CA VAL A 169 -16.61 -16.65 -11.48
C VAL A 169 -16.53 -15.50 -12.47
N GLY A 170 -15.53 -14.64 -12.38
CA GLY A 170 -15.28 -13.56 -13.33
C GLY A 170 -16.31 -12.43 -13.34
N CYS A 171 -17.14 -12.26 -12.31
CA CYS A 171 -18.25 -11.29 -12.29
C CYS A 171 -17.85 -9.80 -12.28
N GLY A 172 -16.60 -9.46 -12.01
CA GLY A 172 -16.04 -8.11 -12.07
C GLY A 172 -16.46 -7.14 -10.93
N LYS A 173 -17.36 -7.51 -10.02
CA LYS A 173 -17.83 -6.61 -8.95
C LYS A 173 -16.73 -6.09 -8.03
N CYS A 174 -15.67 -6.85 -7.83
CA CYS A 174 -14.50 -6.44 -7.04
C CYS A 174 -13.72 -5.30 -7.71
N GLU A 175 -13.60 -5.34 -9.03
CA GLU A 175 -12.88 -4.33 -9.82
C GLU A 175 -13.60 -2.99 -9.82
N THR A 176 -14.95 -2.98 -9.92
CA THR A 176 -15.74 -1.74 -9.86
C THR A 176 -15.67 -1.04 -8.50
N ARG A 177 -15.29 -1.76 -7.44
CA ARG A 177 -15.14 -1.23 -6.07
C ARG A 177 -13.69 -0.90 -5.71
N CYS A 178 -12.74 -1.35 -6.52
CA CYS A 178 -11.33 -1.14 -6.25
C CYS A 178 -10.94 0.32 -6.52
N PRO A 179 -10.52 1.10 -5.51
CA PRO A 179 -10.12 2.51 -5.72
C PRO A 179 -8.82 2.63 -6.52
N TYR A 180 -8.13 1.52 -6.77
CA TYR A 180 -6.88 1.46 -7.53
C TYR A 180 -7.08 0.83 -8.92
N HIS A 181 -8.32 0.52 -9.29
CA HIS A 181 -8.69 -0.05 -10.60
C HIS A 181 -7.88 -1.30 -11.00
N LEU A 182 -7.55 -2.13 -9.99
CA LEU A 182 -6.75 -3.33 -10.21
C LEU A 182 -7.51 -4.36 -11.06
N PRO A 183 -6.85 -5.07 -11.98
CA PRO A 183 -7.41 -6.18 -12.74
C PRO A 183 -7.52 -7.44 -11.85
N ILE A 184 -8.41 -7.37 -10.85
CA ILE A 184 -8.48 -8.36 -9.75
C ILE A 184 -8.74 -9.77 -10.28
N ARG A 185 -9.55 -9.92 -11.33
CA ARG A 185 -9.86 -11.24 -11.92
C ARG A 185 -8.62 -11.90 -12.50
N GLU A 186 -7.81 -11.15 -13.25
CA GLU A 186 -6.55 -11.64 -13.81
C GLU A 186 -5.53 -11.94 -12.70
N MET A 187 -5.45 -11.07 -11.69
CA MET A 187 -4.58 -11.30 -10.54
C MET A 187 -4.99 -12.55 -9.74
N LEU A 188 -6.31 -12.81 -9.56
CA LEU A 188 -6.77 -14.03 -8.88
C LEU A 188 -6.45 -15.28 -9.70
N LYS A 189 -6.53 -15.22 -11.03
CA LYS A 189 -6.13 -16.31 -11.91
C LYS A 189 -4.64 -16.63 -11.73
N LYS A 190 -3.78 -15.61 -11.72
CA LYS A 190 -2.35 -15.78 -11.46
C LYS A 190 -2.10 -16.42 -10.09
N VAL A 191 -2.78 -15.95 -9.03
CA VAL A 191 -2.68 -16.55 -7.69
C VAL A 191 -3.07 -18.02 -7.70
N ALA A 192 -4.16 -18.41 -8.38
CA ALA A 192 -4.56 -19.81 -8.48
C ALA A 192 -3.46 -20.67 -9.15
N GLU A 193 -2.89 -20.18 -10.25
CA GLU A 193 -1.77 -20.83 -10.96
C GLU A 193 -0.53 -21.00 -10.06
N GLU A 194 -0.16 -19.96 -9.29
CA GLU A 194 0.98 -19.99 -8.36
C GLU A 194 0.83 -21.00 -7.21
N PHE A 195 -0.40 -21.23 -6.76
CA PHE A 195 -0.71 -22.22 -5.73
C PHE A 195 -1.09 -23.59 -6.31
N GLY A 196 -1.04 -23.80 -7.63
CA GLY A 196 -1.25 -25.06 -8.29
C GLY A 196 -2.71 -25.49 -8.44
N GLU A 197 -3.62 -24.52 -8.61
CA GLU A 197 -5.07 -24.72 -8.79
C GLU A 197 -5.54 -24.52 -10.25
#